data_9cc8d0596235264652a0d4470a92ef54
#
_entry.id   9cc8d0596235264652a0d4470a92ef54
#
_cell.length_a   1.000
_cell.length_b   1.000
_cell.length_c   1.000
_cell.angle_alpha   90.00
_cell.angle_beta   90.00
_cell.angle_gamma   90.00
#
_symmetry.space_group_name_H-M   'P 1'
#
loop_
_entity.id
_entity.type
_entity.pdbx_description
1 polymer ?
#
loop_
_entity_poly.entity_id
_entity_poly.type
_entity_poly.pdbx_seq_one_letter_code
_entity_poly.pdbx_strand_id
1 'polypeptide(L)'
;MADSSIKEQRALYAQVALETPEALNALIADLEGSSRRKRQTAASTLSVAASMKPEVLTEFSNVFVDALNRPEAQTRWECLDILTSIVGVESRLCDKAIPGAESALFDEDSGPLHLAAMRFLCRLGSTTENRSQKVWPLIDEAIQCYHGDIEFQEMLVAVIAFSEGRLADEVAEELKSRMAFDAKSGRGVLKKRAAQIVENLS
;
A
#
# COMPACT_ATOMS: atom_id res chain seq x y z
N MET A 1 1.15 26.85 -6.60
CA MET A 1 0.17 27.57 -5.76
C MET A 1 -1.18 26.85 -5.65
N ALA A 2 -1.84 26.42 -6.74
CA ALA A 2 -3.13 25.70 -6.64
C ALA A 2 -3.02 24.30 -5.95
N ASP A 3 -1.96 23.57 -6.17
CA ASP A 3 -1.75 22.22 -5.61
C ASP A 3 -1.46 22.24 -4.10
N SER A 4 -0.75 23.25 -3.61
CA SER A 4 -0.54 23.49 -2.17
C SER A 4 -1.88 23.77 -1.46
N SER A 5 -2.75 24.59 -2.05
CA SER A 5 -4.08 24.89 -1.51
C SER A 5 -5.00 23.66 -1.40
N ILE A 6 -4.93 22.74 -2.38
CA ILE A 6 -5.74 21.51 -2.37
C ILE A 6 -5.24 20.54 -1.27
N LYS A 7 -3.94 20.41 -1.10
CA LYS A 7 -3.35 19.57 -0.04
C LYS A 7 -3.68 20.08 1.34
N GLU A 8 -3.56 21.39 1.56
CA GLU A 8 -3.92 22.05 2.83
C GLU A 8 -5.41 21.90 3.14
N GLN A 9 -6.27 22.03 2.15
CA GLN A 9 -7.71 21.83 2.31
C GLN A 9 -8.05 20.39 2.67
N ARG A 10 -7.42 19.40 2.03
CA ARG A 10 -7.60 17.97 2.36
C ARG A 10 -7.14 17.67 3.79
N ALA A 11 -5.99 18.21 4.21
CA ALA A 11 -5.50 18.02 5.56
C ALA A 11 -6.48 18.60 6.61
N LEU A 12 -7.05 19.77 6.35
CA LEU A 12 -8.07 20.36 7.21
C LEU A 12 -9.32 19.49 7.31
N TYR A 13 -9.83 18.99 6.18
CA TYR A 13 -11.00 18.10 6.19
C TYR A 13 -10.72 16.76 6.87
N ALA A 14 -9.51 16.21 6.71
CA ALA A 14 -9.09 15.03 7.42
C ALA A 14 -9.05 15.24 8.94
N GLN A 15 -8.53 16.38 9.39
CA GLN A 15 -8.52 16.72 10.81
C GLN A 15 -9.95 16.85 11.37
N VAL A 16 -10.85 17.56 10.67
CA VAL A 16 -12.25 17.68 11.07
C VAL A 16 -12.92 16.30 11.17
N ALA A 17 -12.65 15.40 10.22
CA ALA A 17 -13.19 14.03 10.24
C ALA A 17 -12.67 13.22 11.44
N LEU A 18 -11.42 13.42 11.86
CA LEU A 18 -10.85 12.74 13.03
C LEU A 18 -11.41 13.27 14.37
N GLU A 19 -11.90 14.50 14.40
CA GLU A 19 -12.43 15.16 15.59
C GLU A 19 -13.96 15.06 15.70
N THR A 20 -14.65 14.76 14.58
CA THR A 20 -16.11 14.82 14.47
C THR A 20 -16.66 13.51 13.88
N PRO A 21 -17.25 12.61 14.69
CA PRO A 21 -17.79 11.34 14.22
C PRO A 21 -18.79 11.47 13.05
N GLU A 22 -19.62 12.52 13.06
CA GLU A 22 -20.59 12.77 12.00
C GLU A 22 -19.89 13.09 10.66
N ALA A 23 -18.77 13.84 10.68
CA ALA A 23 -18.00 14.13 9.47
C ALA A 23 -17.28 12.90 8.96
N LEU A 24 -16.75 12.05 9.84
CA LEU A 24 -16.14 10.76 9.46
C LEU A 24 -17.18 9.85 8.82
N ASN A 25 -18.34 9.65 9.47
CA ASN A 25 -19.42 8.82 8.94
C ASN A 25 -19.94 9.33 7.58
N ALA A 26 -19.99 10.65 7.36
CA ALA A 26 -20.35 11.23 6.08
C ALA A 26 -19.34 10.89 4.97
N LEU A 27 -18.04 10.89 5.26
CA LEU A 27 -16.98 10.46 4.31
C LEU A 27 -17.08 8.96 4.01
N ILE A 28 -17.34 8.12 5.01
CA ILE A 28 -17.54 6.68 4.82
C ILE A 28 -18.78 6.45 3.92
N ALA A 29 -19.90 7.12 4.17
CA ALA A 29 -21.10 7.03 3.34
C ALA A 29 -20.86 7.52 1.89
N ASP A 30 -20.07 8.59 1.71
CA ASP A 30 -19.69 9.07 0.38
C ASP A 30 -18.77 8.08 -0.36
N LEU A 31 -17.89 7.35 0.34
CA LEU A 31 -17.04 6.30 -0.23
C LEU A 31 -17.87 5.10 -0.72
N GLU A 32 -18.92 4.71 0.02
CA GLU A 32 -19.84 3.65 -0.36
C GLU A 32 -20.84 4.08 -1.45
N GLY A 33 -21.06 5.38 -1.60
CA GLY A 33 -22.07 5.98 -2.47
C GLY A 33 -21.86 5.73 -3.96
N SER A 34 -22.83 6.13 -4.78
CA SER A 34 -22.83 5.94 -6.25
C SER A 34 -22.02 7.00 -7.01
N SER A 35 -21.77 8.17 -6.41
CA SER A 35 -21.09 9.28 -7.08
C SER A 35 -19.57 9.07 -7.12
N ARG A 36 -19.01 8.86 -8.32
CA ARG A 36 -17.56 8.74 -8.55
C ARG A 36 -16.77 9.89 -7.90
N ARG A 37 -17.19 11.13 -8.13
CA ARG A 37 -16.50 12.31 -7.59
C ARG A 37 -16.46 12.32 -6.07
N LYS A 38 -17.59 11.97 -5.43
CA LYS A 38 -17.66 11.90 -3.97
C LYS A 38 -16.79 10.77 -3.42
N ARG A 39 -16.82 9.58 -4.02
CA ARG A 39 -15.94 8.46 -3.64
C ARG A 39 -14.47 8.85 -3.69
N GLN A 40 -14.01 9.46 -4.79
CA GLN A 40 -12.60 9.88 -4.94
C GLN A 40 -12.21 10.96 -3.92
N THR A 41 -13.10 11.92 -3.65
CA THR A 41 -12.84 12.95 -2.64
C THR A 41 -12.79 12.34 -1.23
N ALA A 42 -13.74 11.46 -0.91
CA ALA A 42 -13.77 10.77 0.38
C ALA A 42 -12.53 9.90 0.58
N ALA A 43 -12.18 9.06 -0.41
CA ALA A 43 -10.99 8.22 -0.36
C ALA A 43 -9.71 9.04 -0.10
N SER A 44 -9.51 10.14 -0.84
CA SER A 44 -8.34 11.02 -0.65
C SER A 44 -8.30 11.67 0.73
N THR A 45 -9.46 12.07 1.27
CA THR A 45 -9.53 12.69 2.59
C THR A 45 -9.26 11.66 3.69
N LEU A 46 -9.86 10.47 3.58
CA LEU A 46 -9.67 9.36 4.50
C LEU A 46 -8.23 8.82 4.48
N SER A 47 -7.56 8.82 3.32
CA SER A 47 -6.14 8.46 3.20
C SER A 47 -5.25 9.42 3.98
N VAL A 48 -5.51 10.72 3.91
CA VAL A 48 -4.81 11.71 4.75
C VAL A 48 -5.12 11.48 6.23
N ALA A 49 -6.38 11.24 6.60
CA ALA A 49 -6.77 10.95 7.98
C ALA A 49 -6.07 9.67 8.51
N ALA A 50 -5.97 8.62 7.70
CA ALA A 50 -5.27 7.38 8.04
C ALA A 50 -3.77 7.60 8.33
N SER A 51 -3.12 8.50 7.58
CA SER A 51 -1.72 8.85 7.83
C SER A 51 -1.49 9.59 9.16
N MET A 52 -2.53 10.26 9.67
CA MET A 52 -2.49 11.02 10.93
C MET A 52 -2.88 10.14 12.13
N LYS A 53 -3.96 9.36 12.02
CA LYS A 53 -4.55 8.61 13.12
C LYS A 53 -5.27 7.34 12.62
N PRO A 54 -4.53 6.31 12.19
CA PRO A 54 -5.11 5.10 11.56
C PRO A 54 -6.05 4.32 12.49
N GLU A 55 -5.86 4.38 13.80
CA GLU A 55 -6.68 3.67 14.79
C GLU A 55 -8.17 4.05 14.72
N VAL A 56 -8.50 5.29 14.36
CA VAL A 56 -9.89 5.75 14.22
C VAL A 56 -10.60 5.10 13.04
N LEU A 57 -9.85 4.61 12.06
CA LEU A 57 -10.38 4.03 10.83
C LEU A 57 -10.46 2.49 10.87
N THR A 58 -9.98 1.84 11.93
CA THR A 58 -9.95 0.37 12.04
C THR A 58 -11.34 -0.27 11.96
N GLU A 59 -12.35 0.37 12.53
CA GLU A 59 -13.73 -0.12 12.51
C GLU A 59 -14.35 -0.14 11.10
N PHE A 60 -13.84 0.68 10.17
CA PHE A 60 -14.28 0.78 8.78
C PHE A 60 -13.44 -0.05 7.80
N SER A 61 -12.54 -0.90 8.29
CA SER A 61 -11.62 -1.67 7.45
C SER A 61 -12.31 -2.46 6.34
N ASN A 62 -13.50 -3.04 6.59
CA ASN A 62 -14.25 -3.75 5.57
C ASN A 62 -14.73 -2.83 4.43
N VAL A 63 -15.09 -1.57 4.72
CA VAL A 63 -15.49 -0.59 3.70
C VAL A 63 -14.32 -0.30 2.75
N PHE A 64 -13.10 -0.19 3.28
CA PHE A 64 -11.90 0.02 2.45
C PHE A 64 -11.56 -1.21 1.62
N VAL A 65 -11.73 -2.42 2.18
CA VAL A 65 -11.59 -3.68 1.43
C VAL A 65 -12.59 -3.76 0.27
N ASP A 66 -13.86 -3.45 0.53
CA ASP A 66 -14.92 -3.47 -0.50
C ASP A 66 -14.66 -2.42 -1.59
N ALA A 67 -14.08 -1.27 -1.23
CA ALA A 67 -13.74 -0.21 -2.16
C ALA A 67 -12.63 -0.60 -3.16
N LEU A 68 -11.83 -1.65 -2.90
CA LEU A 68 -10.86 -2.18 -3.85
C LEU A 68 -11.52 -2.77 -5.11
N ASN A 69 -12.82 -3.06 -5.06
CA ASN A 69 -13.59 -3.53 -6.22
C ASN A 69 -14.21 -2.39 -7.06
N ARG A 70 -13.95 -1.12 -6.70
CA ARG A 70 -14.44 0.02 -7.47
C ARG A 70 -13.65 0.18 -8.78
N PRO A 71 -14.29 0.70 -9.85
CA PRO A 71 -13.63 0.84 -11.15
C PRO A 71 -12.60 1.97 -11.19
N GLU A 72 -12.65 2.91 -10.24
CA GLU A 72 -11.73 4.05 -10.23
C GLU A 72 -10.40 3.68 -9.59
N ALA A 73 -9.31 3.72 -10.35
CA ALA A 73 -7.96 3.48 -9.87
C ALA A 73 -7.62 4.37 -8.65
N GLN A 74 -8.01 5.66 -8.67
CA GLN A 74 -7.76 6.57 -7.55
C GLN A 74 -8.44 6.10 -6.26
N THR A 75 -9.69 5.68 -6.29
CA THR A 75 -10.38 5.17 -5.09
C THR A 75 -9.64 3.95 -4.54
N ARG A 76 -9.20 3.04 -5.42
CA ARG A 76 -8.51 1.81 -5.05
C ARG A 76 -7.15 2.10 -4.40
N TRP A 77 -6.29 2.95 -5.01
CA TRP A 77 -4.98 3.22 -4.41
C TRP A 77 -5.07 3.99 -3.09
N GLU A 78 -5.99 4.94 -2.95
CA GLU A 78 -6.20 5.64 -1.67
C GLU A 78 -6.68 4.68 -0.58
N CYS A 79 -7.55 3.72 -0.91
CA CYS A 79 -7.98 2.69 0.03
C CYS A 79 -6.85 1.72 0.40
N LEU A 80 -5.94 1.40 -0.52
CA LEU A 80 -4.74 0.62 -0.21
C LEU A 80 -3.79 1.39 0.73
N ASP A 81 -3.63 2.71 0.55
CA ASP A 81 -2.83 3.54 1.46
C ASP A 81 -3.45 3.61 2.87
N ILE A 82 -4.80 3.69 2.96
CA ILE A 82 -5.52 3.60 4.23
C ILE A 82 -5.26 2.24 4.91
N LEU A 83 -5.44 1.14 4.18
CA LEU A 83 -5.22 -0.21 4.69
C LEU A 83 -3.76 -0.42 5.11
N THR A 84 -2.80 0.14 4.36
CA THR A 84 -1.36 0.12 4.72
C THR A 84 -1.11 0.78 6.07
N SER A 85 -1.79 1.89 6.36
CA SER A 85 -1.72 2.56 7.65
C SER A 85 -2.36 1.73 8.77
N ILE A 86 -3.52 1.10 8.50
CA ILE A 86 -4.22 0.21 9.44
C ILE A 86 -3.38 -1.03 9.77
N VAL A 87 -2.61 -1.58 8.83
CA VAL A 87 -1.69 -2.70 9.11
C VAL A 87 -0.78 -2.41 10.31
N GLY A 88 -0.33 -1.17 10.46
CA GLY A 88 0.54 -0.76 11.58
C GLY A 88 -0.13 -0.82 12.95
N VAL A 89 -1.46 -0.82 13.00
CA VAL A 89 -2.26 -0.80 14.23
C VAL A 89 -2.90 -2.16 14.48
N GLU A 90 -3.63 -2.71 13.49
CA GLU A 90 -4.34 -3.98 13.59
C GLU A 90 -4.29 -4.74 12.24
N SER A 91 -3.19 -5.43 12.02
CA SER A 91 -2.92 -6.12 10.75
C SER A 91 -3.95 -7.20 10.38
N ARG A 92 -4.64 -7.80 11.36
CA ARG A 92 -5.62 -8.87 11.12
C ARG A 92 -6.83 -8.39 10.31
N LEU A 93 -7.18 -7.11 10.42
CA LEU A 93 -8.28 -6.53 9.66
C LEU A 93 -7.99 -6.44 8.16
N CYS A 94 -6.71 -6.51 7.77
CA CYS A 94 -6.25 -6.28 6.42
C CYS A 94 -6.07 -7.57 5.58
N ASP A 95 -6.14 -8.77 6.19
CA ASP A 95 -5.92 -10.04 5.47
C ASP A 95 -6.90 -10.24 4.29
N LYS A 96 -8.13 -9.75 4.43
CA LYS A 96 -9.16 -9.83 3.38
C LYS A 96 -8.88 -8.95 2.16
N ALA A 97 -7.97 -7.99 2.27
CA ALA A 97 -7.63 -7.09 1.18
C ALA A 97 -6.65 -7.71 0.16
N ILE A 98 -6.02 -8.85 0.47
CA ILE A 98 -5.02 -9.47 -0.41
C ILE A 98 -5.54 -9.69 -1.84
N PRO A 99 -6.73 -10.25 -2.10
CA PRO A 99 -7.20 -10.44 -3.48
C PRO A 99 -7.44 -9.11 -4.22
N GLY A 100 -7.94 -8.08 -3.52
CA GLY A 100 -8.10 -6.75 -4.10
C GLY A 100 -6.76 -6.06 -4.38
N ALA A 101 -5.77 -6.28 -3.53
CA ALA A 101 -4.41 -5.78 -3.73
C ALA A 101 -3.70 -6.51 -4.88
N GLU A 102 -3.88 -7.82 -5.04
CA GLU A 102 -3.41 -8.59 -6.20
C GLU A 102 -3.98 -8.03 -7.50
N SER A 103 -5.31 -7.87 -7.58
CA SER A 103 -5.96 -7.23 -8.74
C SER A 103 -5.46 -5.81 -9.02
N ALA A 104 -5.09 -5.06 -7.99
CA ALA A 104 -4.53 -3.73 -8.11
C ALA A 104 -3.07 -3.74 -8.54
N LEU A 105 -2.29 -4.72 -8.07
CA LEU A 105 -0.87 -4.88 -8.39
C LEU A 105 -0.64 -5.16 -9.88
N PHE A 106 -1.54 -5.90 -10.51
CA PHE A 106 -1.46 -6.30 -11.93
C PHE A 106 -2.52 -5.61 -12.80
N ASP A 107 -2.99 -4.42 -12.39
CA ASP A 107 -3.87 -3.58 -13.20
C ASP A 107 -3.12 -3.05 -14.43
N GLU A 108 -3.74 -3.05 -15.62
CA GLU A 108 -3.05 -2.72 -16.88
C GLU A 108 -2.73 -1.22 -17.03
N ASP A 109 -3.44 -0.34 -16.31
CA ASP A 109 -3.52 1.08 -16.65
C ASP A 109 -2.94 2.06 -15.62
N SER A 110 -2.48 1.60 -14.44
CA SER A 110 -2.20 2.55 -13.35
C SER A 110 -0.96 2.26 -12.51
N GLY A 111 0.16 2.89 -12.86
CA GLY A 111 1.40 2.84 -12.06
C GLY A 111 1.23 3.23 -10.58
N PRO A 112 0.51 4.32 -10.25
CA PRO A 112 0.21 4.65 -8.85
C PRO A 112 -0.54 3.56 -8.10
N LEU A 113 -1.42 2.81 -8.78
CA LEU A 113 -2.16 1.70 -8.19
C LEU A 113 -1.24 0.50 -7.92
N HIS A 114 -0.34 0.16 -8.87
CA HIS A 114 0.67 -0.88 -8.67
C HIS A 114 1.54 -0.59 -7.45
N LEU A 115 2.00 0.65 -7.33
CA LEU A 115 2.85 1.07 -6.22
C LEU A 115 2.13 1.00 -4.86
N ALA A 116 0.86 1.43 -4.80
CA ALA A 116 0.05 1.34 -3.58
C ALA A 116 -0.18 -0.13 -3.18
N ALA A 117 -0.47 -1.00 -4.15
CA ALA A 117 -0.64 -2.44 -3.92
C ALA A 117 0.65 -3.09 -3.41
N MET A 118 1.80 -2.77 -4.03
CA MET A 118 3.10 -3.27 -3.59
C MET A 118 3.42 -2.84 -2.16
N ARG A 119 3.18 -1.57 -1.80
CA ARG A 119 3.38 -1.05 -0.44
C ARG A 119 2.51 -1.78 0.57
N PHE A 120 1.24 -1.98 0.24
CA PHE A 120 0.30 -2.70 1.10
C PHE A 120 0.74 -4.15 1.33
N LEU A 121 1.02 -4.91 0.27
CA LEU A 121 1.44 -6.31 0.37
C LEU A 121 2.75 -6.46 1.14
N CYS A 122 3.75 -5.63 0.87
CA CYS A 122 5.00 -5.60 1.62
C CYS A 122 4.78 -5.30 3.10
N ARG A 123 3.95 -4.29 3.42
CA ARG A 123 3.66 -3.91 4.80
C ARG A 123 2.91 -5.00 5.55
N LEU A 124 1.90 -5.63 4.92
CA LEU A 124 1.14 -6.72 5.52
C LEU A 124 2.02 -7.97 5.69
N GLY A 125 2.75 -8.34 4.65
CA GLY A 125 3.62 -9.52 4.63
C GLY A 125 4.73 -9.47 5.67
N SER A 126 5.28 -8.28 5.98
CA SER A 126 6.33 -8.09 6.97
C SER A 126 5.90 -8.35 8.42
N THR A 127 4.60 -8.53 8.67
CA THR A 127 4.07 -8.65 10.04
C THR A 127 4.18 -10.03 10.66
N THR A 128 4.14 -11.10 9.86
CA THR A 128 4.27 -12.50 10.31
C THR A 128 4.80 -13.40 9.19
N GLU A 129 5.49 -14.50 9.56
CA GLU A 129 5.99 -15.50 8.62
C GLU A 129 4.88 -16.04 7.69
N ASN A 130 3.73 -16.39 8.25
CA ASN A 130 2.59 -16.90 7.46
C ASN A 130 2.10 -15.89 6.41
N ARG A 131 2.08 -14.58 6.75
CA ARG A 131 1.72 -13.55 5.77
C ARG A 131 2.80 -13.34 4.74
N SER A 132 4.08 -13.44 5.13
CA SER A 132 5.17 -13.36 4.16
C SER A 132 5.07 -14.44 3.11
N GLN A 133 4.83 -15.69 3.52
CA GLN A 133 4.58 -16.82 2.59
C GLN A 133 3.39 -16.57 1.67
N LYS A 134 2.30 -16.02 2.23
CA LYS A 134 1.07 -15.78 1.47
C LYS A 134 1.21 -14.70 0.40
N VAL A 135 1.96 -13.62 0.68
CA VAL A 135 2.10 -12.50 -0.26
C VAL A 135 3.35 -12.59 -1.13
N TRP A 136 4.32 -13.42 -0.76
CA TRP A 136 5.58 -13.53 -1.48
C TRP A 136 5.44 -13.85 -2.98
N PRO A 137 4.58 -14.79 -3.41
CA PRO A 137 4.42 -15.05 -4.84
C PRO A 137 4.01 -13.80 -5.63
N LEU A 138 3.17 -12.95 -5.06
CA LEU A 138 2.73 -11.70 -5.70
C LEU A 138 3.85 -10.66 -5.74
N ILE A 139 4.61 -10.54 -4.67
CA ILE A 139 5.77 -9.62 -4.58
C ILE A 139 6.86 -10.06 -5.55
N ASP A 140 7.18 -11.36 -5.61
CA ASP A 140 8.21 -11.90 -6.51
C ASP A 140 7.84 -11.70 -7.99
N GLU A 141 6.59 -11.95 -8.35
CA GLU A 141 6.08 -11.70 -9.70
C GLU A 141 6.14 -10.21 -10.05
N ALA A 142 5.73 -9.33 -9.13
CA ALA A 142 5.79 -7.88 -9.34
C ALA A 142 7.24 -7.38 -9.52
N ILE A 143 8.20 -7.89 -8.74
CA ILE A 143 9.62 -7.56 -8.93
C ILE A 143 10.08 -7.91 -10.35
N GLN A 144 9.62 -9.03 -10.89
CA GLN A 144 9.99 -9.45 -12.25
C GLN A 144 9.27 -8.64 -13.33
N CYS A 145 7.96 -8.42 -13.17
CA CYS A 145 7.14 -7.74 -14.17
C CYS A 145 7.51 -6.26 -14.31
N TYR A 146 7.79 -5.58 -13.19
CA TYR A 146 8.04 -4.13 -13.18
C TYR A 146 9.51 -3.74 -13.17
N HIS A 147 10.44 -4.71 -13.30
CA HIS A 147 11.87 -4.44 -13.36
C HIS A 147 12.21 -3.50 -14.53
N GLY A 148 12.71 -2.31 -14.20
CA GLY A 148 13.04 -1.28 -15.20
C GLY A 148 11.98 -0.20 -15.40
N ASP A 149 10.78 -0.36 -14.87
CA ASP A 149 9.74 0.65 -14.92
C ASP A 149 10.03 1.84 -13.99
N ILE A 150 9.34 2.96 -14.22
CA ILE A 150 9.56 4.20 -13.47
C ILE A 150 9.24 3.98 -11.99
N GLU A 151 8.15 3.28 -11.68
CA GLU A 151 7.68 3.00 -10.31
C GLU A 151 8.53 1.97 -9.59
N PHE A 152 9.31 1.16 -10.30
CA PHE A 152 10.09 0.05 -9.72
C PHE A 152 11.02 0.51 -8.60
N GLN A 153 11.61 1.69 -8.74
CA GLN A 153 12.48 2.23 -7.71
C GLN A 153 11.74 2.46 -6.39
N GLU A 154 10.52 2.96 -6.45
CA GLU A 154 9.69 3.15 -5.25
C GLU A 154 9.10 1.84 -4.72
N MET A 155 8.84 0.86 -5.58
CA MET A 155 8.49 -0.49 -5.16
C MET A 155 9.62 -1.14 -4.34
N LEU A 156 10.88 -0.95 -4.75
CA LEU A 156 12.03 -1.45 -3.99
C LEU A 156 12.15 -0.85 -2.59
N VAL A 157 11.66 0.37 -2.35
CA VAL A 157 11.58 0.94 -0.98
C VAL A 157 10.63 0.11 -0.11
N ALA A 158 9.50 -0.32 -0.67
CA ALA A 158 8.57 -1.20 0.05
C ALA A 158 9.19 -2.59 0.29
N VAL A 159 9.95 -3.13 -0.67
CA VAL A 159 10.66 -4.41 -0.52
C VAL A 159 11.77 -4.34 0.54
N ILE A 160 12.47 -3.20 0.66
CA ILE A 160 13.43 -2.99 1.76
C ILE A 160 12.71 -3.11 3.11
N ALA A 161 11.60 -2.40 3.29
CA ALA A 161 10.82 -2.50 4.53
C ALA A 161 10.26 -3.91 4.78
N PHE A 162 9.91 -4.65 3.71
CA PHE A 162 9.49 -6.06 3.80
C PHE A 162 10.65 -6.94 4.29
N SER A 163 11.87 -6.74 3.78
CA SER A 163 13.06 -7.52 4.17
C SER A 163 13.50 -7.30 5.63
N GLU A 164 13.07 -6.22 6.27
CA GLU A 164 13.29 -5.94 7.68
C GLU A 164 12.25 -6.60 8.61
N GLY A 165 11.22 -7.23 8.03
CA GLY A 165 10.08 -7.77 8.76
C GLY A 165 10.26 -9.20 9.24
N ARG A 166 9.13 -9.80 9.66
CA ARG A 166 9.06 -11.20 10.09
C ARG A 166 8.79 -12.10 8.88
N LEU A 167 9.84 -12.50 8.20
CA LEU A 167 9.75 -13.38 7.04
C LEU A 167 9.95 -14.84 7.46
N ALA A 168 9.30 -15.76 6.74
CA ALA A 168 9.66 -17.17 6.78
C ALA A 168 11.04 -17.36 6.12
N ASP A 169 11.83 -18.31 6.61
CA ASP A 169 13.20 -18.54 6.14
C ASP A 169 13.26 -18.75 4.61
N GLU A 170 12.31 -19.50 4.05
CA GLU A 170 12.23 -19.74 2.60
C GLU A 170 11.99 -18.44 1.81
N VAL A 171 11.12 -17.54 2.32
CA VAL A 171 10.84 -16.24 1.69
C VAL A 171 12.08 -15.35 1.74
N ALA A 172 12.79 -15.35 2.86
CA ALA A 172 14.03 -14.58 3.03
C ALA A 172 15.11 -15.04 2.03
N GLU A 173 15.31 -16.36 1.91
CA GLU A 173 16.28 -16.92 0.96
C GLU A 173 15.91 -16.67 -0.50
N GLU A 174 14.64 -16.82 -0.86
CA GLU A 174 14.16 -16.55 -2.22
C GLU A 174 14.29 -15.07 -2.58
N LEU A 175 13.90 -14.14 -1.69
CA LEU A 175 14.06 -12.71 -1.91
C LEU A 175 15.53 -12.32 -2.04
N LYS A 176 16.40 -12.86 -1.19
CA LYS A 176 17.85 -12.66 -1.27
C LYS A 176 18.40 -13.13 -2.62
N SER A 177 17.99 -14.32 -3.08
CA SER A 177 18.37 -14.86 -4.38
C SER A 177 17.86 -13.99 -5.54
N ARG A 178 16.61 -13.52 -5.47
CA ARG A 178 15.99 -12.63 -6.46
C ARG A 178 16.78 -11.34 -6.64
N MET A 179 17.25 -10.74 -5.55
CA MET A 179 17.93 -9.45 -5.58
C MET A 179 19.45 -9.55 -5.76
N ALA A 180 20.04 -10.76 -5.69
CA ALA A 180 21.50 -10.96 -5.72
C ALA A 180 22.18 -10.42 -6.98
N PHE A 181 21.55 -10.56 -8.16
CA PHE A 181 22.09 -10.06 -9.42
C PHE A 181 22.17 -8.53 -9.42
N ASP A 182 21.10 -7.86 -9.04
CA ASP A 182 21.03 -6.39 -9.02
C ASP A 182 21.93 -5.81 -7.94
N ALA A 183 22.06 -6.47 -6.79
CA ALA A 183 22.99 -6.10 -5.73
C ALA A 183 24.44 -6.15 -6.20
N LYS A 184 24.82 -7.13 -7.04
CA LYS A 184 26.19 -7.30 -7.56
C LYS A 184 26.44 -6.44 -8.79
N SER A 185 25.55 -6.50 -9.78
CA SER A 185 25.76 -6.04 -11.16
C SER A 185 24.88 -4.85 -11.56
N GLY A 186 23.88 -4.49 -10.75
CA GLY A 186 23.02 -3.35 -10.97
C GLY A 186 23.79 -2.01 -10.94
N ARG A 187 23.10 -0.91 -11.30
CA ARG A 187 23.71 0.44 -11.35
C ARG A 187 22.93 1.43 -10.51
N GLY A 188 23.60 2.45 -10.01
CA GLY A 188 22.99 3.60 -9.35
C GLY A 188 22.11 3.21 -8.13
N VAL A 189 20.89 3.69 -8.11
CA VAL A 189 19.93 3.49 -7.00
C VAL A 189 19.46 2.03 -6.94
N LEU A 190 19.27 1.37 -8.08
CA LEU A 190 18.90 -0.06 -8.13
C LEU A 190 19.90 -0.91 -7.35
N LYS A 191 21.19 -0.77 -7.65
CA LYS A 191 22.24 -1.52 -6.95
C LYS A 191 22.23 -1.28 -5.45
N LYS A 192 22.08 -0.03 -5.03
CA LYS A 192 22.07 0.33 -3.60
C LYS A 192 20.90 -0.30 -2.86
N ARG A 193 19.70 -0.22 -3.43
CA ARG A 193 18.48 -0.78 -2.83
C ARG A 193 18.51 -2.30 -2.80
N ALA A 194 18.94 -2.94 -3.88
CA ALA A 194 19.10 -4.39 -3.93
C ALA A 194 20.16 -4.89 -2.92
N ALA A 195 21.29 -4.19 -2.78
CA ALA A 195 22.31 -4.54 -1.80
C ALA A 195 21.79 -4.41 -0.36
N GLN A 196 21.00 -3.38 -0.07
CA GLN A 196 20.37 -3.21 1.25
C GLN A 196 19.38 -4.35 1.56
N ILE A 197 18.57 -4.78 0.60
CA ILE A 197 17.67 -5.92 0.77
C ILE A 197 18.45 -7.19 1.10
N VAL A 198 19.54 -7.46 0.35
CA VAL A 198 20.39 -8.64 0.58
C VAL A 198 21.08 -8.57 1.95
N GLU A 199 21.51 -7.38 2.39
CA GLU A 199 22.13 -7.16 3.70
C GLU A 199 21.15 -7.41 4.85
N ASN A 200 19.90 -6.94 4.74
CA ASN A 200 18.85 -7.15 5.74
C ASN A 200 18.53 -8.65 5.95
N LEU A 201 18.77 -9.49 4.93
CA LEU A 201 18.50 -10.93 4.91
C LEU A 201 19.74 -11.81 5.17
N SER A 202 20.82 -11.23 5.73
CA SER A 202 22.11 -11.94 5.87
C SER A 202 22.47 -12.36 7.29
#